data_75161739645996b85cf645a244546ab8
#
_entry.id   75161739645996b85cf645a244546ab8
#
_cell.length_a   1.000
_cell.length_b   1.000
_cell.length_c   1.000
_cell.angle_alpha   90.00
_cell.angle_beta   90.00
_cell.angle_gamma   90.00
#
_symmetry.space_group_name_H-M   'P 1'
#
loop_
_entity.id
_entity.type
_entity.pdbx_description
1 polymer ?
#
loop_
_entity_poly.entity_id
_entity_poly.type
_entity_poly.pdbx_seq_one_letter_code
_entity_poly.pdbx_strand_id
1 'polypeptide(L)'
;PRSTLFPYTTLFRSKTQTSKNSRKNNREFTVITYAVLVLFVCMMGYFAYFQFVKSEDFINSPYNKRQDLFARKVTRGEIISADGHILAETITDTDGTETRYYPYANMFAHVVGFSTNGKSGLESIANFNLLRSHTMTLEKVVNELQGEKNIGDNVVITLNYDLQDTAYEALGKYDGAIVVMEPSTGKILAMVSKPDYDPN
;
A
#
# COMPACT_ATOMS: atom_id res chain seq x y z
N PRO A 1 -82.35 -56.28 -2.69
CA PRO A 1 -81.92 -55.94 -1.33
C PRO A 1 -80.90 -54.82 -1.36
N ARG A 2 -81.17 -54.01 -0.65
CA ARG A 2 -80.93 -52.58 -0.26
C ARG A 2 -79.50 -52.14 -0.26
N SER A 3 -79.28 -51.16 -1.11
CA SER A 3 -78.21 -50.19 -1.10
C SER A 3 -78.37 -49.23 0.08
N THR A 4 -77.36 -49.00 0.86
CA THR A 4 -77.29 -47.88 1.80
C THR A 4 -76.23 -46.89 1.37
N LEU A 5 -76.74 -45.78 0.89
CA LEU A 5 -75.93 -44.55 0.65
C LEU A 5 -75.56 -43.95 1.99
N PHE A 6 -74.26 -43.58 2.12
CA PHE A 6 -73.86 -42.63 3.16
C PHE A 6 -73.46 -41.30 2.53
N PRO A 7 -74.10 -40.19 2.90
CA PRO A 7 -73.69 -38.89 2.49
C PRO A 7 -72.86 -38.24 3.63
N TYR A 8 -71.58 -38.18 3.51
CA TYR A 8 -70.76 -37.28 4.35
C TYR A 8 -69.95 -36.33 3.48
N THR A 9 -70.63 -35.29 3.07
CA THR A 9 -69.94 -34.05 2.66
C THR A 9 -69.81 -33.16 3.88
N THR A 10 -68.74 -33.31 4.64
CA THR A 10 -68.36 -32.31 5.64
C THR A 10 -67.60 -31.20 4.91
N LEU A 11 -68.31 -30.12 4.64
CA LEU A 11 -67.75 -28.83 4.25
C LEU A 11 -66.85 -28.31 5.37
N PHE A 12 -65.57 -28.51 5.26
CA PHE A 12 -64.55 -27.74 6.01
C PHE A 12 -64.60 -26.29 5.52
N ARG A 13 -65.43 -25.48 6.16
CA ARG A 13 -65.42 -24.04 6.04
C ARG A 13 -64.16 -23.54 6.77
N SER A 14 -63.01 -23.47 6.04
CA SER A 14 -61.80 -22.76 6.50
C SER A 14 -62.16 -21.30 6.74
N LYS A 15 -62.29 -20.95 8.02
CA LYS A 15 -62.31 -19.54 8.43
C LYS A 15 -60.95 -18.96 8.16
N THR A 16 -60.83 -18.23 7.09
CA THR A 16 -59.68 -17.33 6.84
C THR A 16 -59.72 -16.24 7.94
N GLN A 17 -59.11 -16.54 9.07
CA GLN A 17 -58.72 -15.52 10.03
C GLN A 17 -57.52 -14.80 9.40
N THR A 18 -57.78 -13.80 8.61
CA THR A 18 -56.80 -12.82 8.19
C THR A 18 -56.38 -12.02 9.42
N SER A 19 -55.34 -12.52 10.04
CA SER A 19 -54.75 -11.96 11.25
C SER A 19 -54.22 -10.56 10.98
N LYS A 20 -54.84 -9.55 11.55
CA LYS A 20 -54.31 -8.18 11.66
C LYS A 20 -52.94 -8.15 12.35
N ASN A 21 -52.54 -9.21 13.05
CA ASN A 21 -51.24 -9.35 13.71
C ASN A 21 -50.09 -9.61 12.72
N SER A 22 -50.33 -10.21 11.55
CA SER A 22 -49.31 -10.47 10.54
C SER A 22 -48.66 -9.18 10.01
N ARG A 23 -49.43 -8.10 9.86
CA ARG A 23 -48.90 -6.83 9.37
C ARG A 23 -48.00 -6.09 10.38
N LYS A 24 -48.23 -6.26 11.67
CA LYS A 24 -47.43 -5.62 12.72
C LYS A 24 -46.07 -6.31 12.87
N ASN A 25 -46.04 -7.64 12.86
CA ASN A 25 -44.79 -8.40 12.88
C ASN A 25 -43.92 -8.15 11.64
N ASN A 26 -44.54 -8.07 10.45
CA ASN A 26 -43.78 -7.77 9.23
C ASN A 26 -43.15 -6.39 9.26
N ARG A 27 -43.75 -5.40 9.91
CA ARG A 27 -43.18 -4.06 10.02
C ARG A 27 -41.92 -4.04 10.89
N GLU A 28 -41.89 -4.78 11.98
CA GLU A 28 -40.73 -4.89 12.85
C GLU A 28 -39.55 -5.60 12.12
N PHE A 29 -39.84 -6.71 11.44
CA PHE A 29 -38.84 -7.39 10.59
C PHE A 29 -38.34 -6.48 9.46
N THR A 30 -39.22 -5.72 8.82
CA THR A 30 -38.85 -4.79 7.74
C THR A 30 -37.93 -3.70 8.27
N VAL A 31 -38.21 -3.14 9.44
CA VAL A 31 -37.33 -2.10 10.06
C VAL A 31 -35.96 -2.67 10.36
N ILE A 32 -35.90 -3.89 10.94
CA ILE A 32 -34.62 -4.55 11.21
C ILE A 32 -33.87 -4.81 9.92
N THR A 33 -34.53 -5.28 8.86
CA THR A 33 -33.93 -5.53 7.55
C THR A 33 -33.30 -4.26 6.95
N TYR A 34 -34.05 -3.14 6.99
CA TYR A 34 -33.49 -1.87 6.50
C TYR A 34 -32.36 -1.35 7.37
N ALA A 35 -32.45 -1.52 8.69
CA ALA A 35 -31.34 -1.13 9.59
C ALA A 35 -30.06 -1.90 9.27
N VAL A 36 -30.16 -3.22 9.06
CA VAL A 36 -29.02 -4.07 8.66
C VAL A 36 -28.50 -3.68 7.28
N LEU A 37 -29.39 -3.40 6.32
CA LEU A 37 -28.99 -2.99 4.98
C LEU A 37 -28.24 -1.65 5.00
N VAL A 38 -28.71 -0.66 5.76
CA VAL A 38 -28.03 0.62 5.95
C VAL A 38 -26.65 0.41 6.58
N LEU A 39 -26.56 -0.45 7.59
CA LEU A 39 -25.28 -0.78 8.23
C LEU A 39 -24.29 -1.37 7.22
N PHE A 40 -24.71 -2.30 6.36
CA PHE A 40 -23.88 -2.87 5.31
C PHE A 40 -23.43 -1.81 4.29
N VAL A 41 -24.34 -0.92 3.86
CA VAL A 41 -24.01 0.15 2.93
C VAL A 41 -22.98 1.12 3.55
N CYS A 42 -23.15 1.49 4.83
CA CYS A 42 -22.17 2.30 5.54
C CYS A 42 -20.81 1.61 5.66
N MET A 43 -20.81 0.31 5.96
CA MET A 43 -19.57 -0.48 6.05
C MET A 43 -18.87 -0.58 4.70
N MET A 44 -19.61 -0.81 3.60
CA MET A 44 -19.02 -0.80 2.25
C MET A 44 -18.46 0.58 1.88
N GLY A 45 -19.18 1.67 2.19
CA GLY A 45 -18.72 3.03 1.97
C GLY A 45 -17.44 3.35 2.76
N TYR A 46 -17.39 2.96 4.03
CA TYR A 46 -16.20 3.10 4.85
C TYR A 46 -15.02 2.27 4.33
N PHE A 47 -15.28 1.04 3.87
CA PHE A 47 -14.24 0.18 3.30
C PHE A 47 -13.69 0.78 1.99
N ALA A 48 -14.55 1.29 1.12
CA ALA A 48 -14.12 2.00 -0.08
C ALA A 48 -13.28 3.25 0.26
N TYR A 49 -13.75 4.08 1.20
CA TYR A 49 -12.98 5.23 1.69
C TYR A 49 -11.60 4.80 2.23
N PHE A 50 -11.55 3.76 3.06
CA PHE A 50 -10.29 3.23 3.57
C PHE A 50 -9.35 2.78 2.45
N GLN A 51 -9.89 2.04 1.47
CA GLN A 51 -9.10 1.51 0.35
C GLN A 51 -8.50 2.63 -0.53
N PHE A 52 -9.26 3.71 -0.80
CA PHE A 52 -8.80 4.77 -1.70
C PHE A 52 -8.02 5.88 -1.00
N VAL A 53 -8.26 6.13 0.27
CA VAL A 53 -7.69 7.29 0.98
C VAL A 53 -6.65 6.90 2.02
N LYS A 54 -6.84 5.78 2.73
CA LYS A 54 -6.01 5.41 3.87
C LYS A 54 -5.07 4.23 3.63
N SER A 55 -5.23 3.49 2.52
CA SER A 55 -4.44 2.27 2.33
C SER A 55 -2.94 2.54 2.18
N GLU A 56 -2.56 3.63 1.50
CA GLU A 56 -1.14 3.98 1.32
C GLU A 56 -0.46 4.34 2.64
N ASP A 57 -1.12 5.11 3.50
CA ASP A 57 -0.59 5.45 4.83
C ASP A 57 -0.34 4.18 5.68
N PHE A 58 -1.25 3.21 5.59
CA PHE A 58 -1.12 1.94 6.32
C PHE A 58 -0.06 1.02 5.73
N ILE A 59 0.05 0.96 4.41
CA ILE A 59 1.04 0.13 3.73
C ILE A 59 2.44 0.67 4.04
N ASN A 60 2.65 1.97 3.96
CA ASN A 60 3.95 2.62 4.18
C ASN A 60 4.28 2.88 5.66
N SER A 61 3.40 2.47 6.58
CA SER A 61 3.64 2.64 8.02
C SER A 61 4.91 1.90 8.46
N PRO A 62 5.83 2.56 9.19
CA PRO A 62 7.04 1.93 9.75
C PRO A 62 6.75 0.75 10.69
N TYR A 63 5.54 0.69 11.24
CA TYR A 63 5.09 -0.39 12.12
C TYR A 63 4.54 -1.62 11.39
N ASN A 64 4.50 -1.59 10.06
CA ASN A 64 3.96 -2.69 9.26
C ASN A 64 4.96 -3.84 9.12
N LYS A 65 4.94 -4.77 10.07
CA LYS A 65 5.81 -5.96 10.09
C LYS A 65 5.70 -6.86 8.85
N ARG A 66 4.65 -6.70 8.03
CA ARG A 66 4.57 -7.44 6.76
C ARG A 66 5.67 -7.03 5.78
N GLN A 67 6.13 -5.78 5.85
CA GLN A 67 7.21 -5.30 5.00
C GLN A 67 8.54 -6.01 5.32
N ASP A 68 8.78 -6.36 6.57
CA ASP A 68 9.98 -7.11 6.98
C ASP A 68 9.96 -8.54 6.42
N LEU A 69 8.77 -9.13 6.24
CA LEU A 69 8.63 -10.43 5.58
C LEU A 69 8.90 -10.35 4.07
N PHE A 70 8.50 -9.27 3.41
CA PHE A 70 8.83 -9.04 2.00
C PHE A 70 10.32 -8.78 1.81
N ALA A 71 10.96 -8.01 2.71
CA ALA A 71 12.39 -7.75 2.68
C ALA A 71 13.25 -9.03 2.77
N ARG A 72 12.71 -10.10 3.34
CA ARG A 72 13.41 -11.41 3.38
C ARG A 72 13.33 -12.17 2.05
N LYS A 73 12.33 -11.90 1.23
CA LYS A 73 12.05 -12.61 -0.02
C LYS A 73 12.40 -11.81 -1.28
N VAL A 74 12.65 -10.52 -1.14
CA VAL A 74 12.86 -9.59 -2.24
C VAL A 74 14.09 -8.75 -1.94
N THR A 75 15.06 -8.76 -2.84
CA THR A 75 16.18 -7.81 -2.82
C THR A 75 15.64 -6.43 -3.14
N ARG A 76 15.92 -5.45 -2.29
CA ARG A 76 15.36 -4.10 -2.39
C ARG A 76 15.81 -3.41 -3.67
N GLY A 77 14.85 -2.86 -4.43
CA GLY A 77 15.10 -2.14 -5.69
C GLY A 77 15.91 -0.86 -5.49
N GLU A 78 16.36 -0.27 -6.59
CA GLU A 78 17.20 0.93 -6.63
C GLU A 78 16.37 2.21 -6.55
N ILE A 79 17.00 3.28 -6.04
CA ILE A 79 16.50 4.65 -6.18
C ILE A 79 17.41 5.35 -7.19
N ILE A 80 16.80 5.87 -8.26
CA ILE A 80 17.51 6.40 -9.42
C ILE A 80 17.09 7.85 -9.65
N SER A 81 18.01 8.74 -9.94
CA SER A 81 17.75 10.14 -10.31
C SER A 81 17.14 10.24 -11.73
N ALA A 82 16.62 11.41 -12.10
CA ALA A 82 16.02 11.65 -13.40
C ALA A 82 17.02 11.47 -14.57
N ASP A 83 18.28 11.66 -14.31
CA ASP A 83 19.41 11.53 -15.25
C ASP A 83 20.12 10.18 -15.18
N GLY A 84 19.57 9.22 -14.43
CA GLY A 84 20.02 7.82 -14.43
C GLY A 84 21.12 7.48 -13.42
N HIS A 85 21.46 8.38 -12.49
CA HIS A 85 22.40 8.07 -11.42
C HIS A 85 21.73 7.24 -10.31
N ILE A 86 22.40 6.17 -9.88
CA ILE A 86 21.93 5.32 -8.78
C ILE A 86 22.22 6.03 -7.46
N LEU A 87 21.16 6.38 -6.73
CA LEU A 87 21.25 7.09 -5.46
C LEU A 87 21.23 6.16 -4.25
N ALA A 88 20.64 4.99 -4.42
CA ALA A 88 20.62 3.92 -3.43
C ALA A 88 20.49 2.57 -4.12
N GLU A 89 21.34 1.62 -3.76
CA GLU A 89 21.35 0.26 -4.28
C GLU A 89 21.50 -0.77 -3.16
N THR A 90 21.24 -2.04 -3.46
CA THR A 90 21.49 -3.14 -2.54
C THR A 90 22.65 -3.96 -3.05
N ILE A 91 23.73 -4.01 -2.29
CA ILE A 91 24.90 -4.83 -2.56
C ILE A 91 24.74 -6.15 -1.81
N THR A 92 24.93 -7.26 -2.52
CA THR A 92 24.93 -8.59 -1.93
C THR A 92 26.36 -9.10 -1.85
N ASP A 93 26.83 -9.35 -0.65
CA ASP A 93 28.15 -9.90 -0.41
C ASP A 93 28.23 -11.39 -0.79
N THR A 94 29.42 -11.94 -0.83
CA THR A 94 29.71 -13.36 -1.17
C THR A 94 29.08 -14.35 -0.18
N ASP A 95 28.76 -13.92 1.03
CA ASP A 95 28.09 -14.71 2.07
C ASP A 95 26.56 -14.63 1.98
N GLY A 96 26.02 -13.86 1.00
CA GLY A 96 24.58 -13.63 0.83
C GLY A 96 24.01 -12.53 1.71
N THR A 97 24.84 -11.80 2.44
CA THR A 97 24.41 -10.65 3.25
C THR A 97 24.08 -9.47 2.33
N GLU A 98 22.90 -8.89 2.47
CA GLU A 98 22.46 -7.72 1.73
C GLU A 98 22.71 -6.45 2.55
N THR A 99 23.46 -5.52 1.96
CA THR A 99 23.74 -4.20 2.54
C THR A 99 23.20 -3.11 1.63
N ARG A 100 22.47 -2.16 2.19
CA ARG A 100 22.03 -0.98 1.45
C ARG A 100 23.17 0.01 1.36
N TYR A 101 23.47 0.49 0.15
CA TYR A 101 24.56 1.39 -0.14
C TYR A 101 24.08 2.66 -0.84
N TYR A 102 24.64 3.78 -0.44
CA TYR A 102 24.31 5.12 -0.93
C TYR A 102 25.55 5.76 -1.56
N PRO A 103 25.74 5.65 -2.89
CA PRO A 103 26.97 6.08 -3.57
C PRO A 103 27.34 7.55 -3.33
N TYR A 104 26.34 8.41 -3.19
CA TYR A 104 26.53 9.86 -3.03
C TYR A 104 26.32 10.34 -1.58
N ALA A 105 26.26 9.41 -0.63
CA ALA A 105 26.22 9.66 0.81
C ALA A 105 25.44 10.94 1.22
N ASN A 106 26.16 11.91 1.79
CA ASN A 106 25.60 13.13 2.39
C ASN A 106 24.78 14.00 1.42
N MET A 107 25.15 14.05 0.13
CA MET A 107 24.53 14.95 -0.85
C MET A 107 23.03 14.70 -1.02
N PHE A 108 22.59 13.45 -0.97
CA PHE A 108 21.20 13.05 -1.15
C PHE A 108 20.54 12.55 0.15
N ALA A 109 21.26 12.55 1.28
CA ALA A 109 20.82 11.94 2.52
C ALA A 109 19.44 12.43 2.99
N HIS A 110 19.16 13.73 2.91
CA HIS A 110 17.88 14.29 3.36
C HIS A 110 16.70 13.90 2.48
N VAL A 111 16.92 13.62 1.21
CA VAL A 111 15.84 13.19 0.28
C VAL A 111 15.70 11.67 0.27
N VAL A 112 16.79 10.98 0.02
CA VAL A 112 16.82 9.50 -0.07
C VAL A 112 16.55 8.90 1.31
N GLY A 113 17.15 9.44 2.35
CA GLY A 113 17.05 8.91 3.70
C GLY A 113 17.95 7.71 3.92
N PHE A 114 17.56 6.84 4.83
CA PHE A 114 18.26 5.60 5.18
C PHE A 114 17.25 4.48 5.43
N SER A 115 17.72 3.23 5.34
CA SER A 115 16.89 2.03 5.56
C SER A 115 17.42 1.13 6.68
N THR A 116 18.57 1.43 7.27
CA THR A 116 19.21 0.66 8.34
C THR A 116 18.85 1.25 9.70
N ASN A 117 18.46 0.40 10.67
CA ASN A 117 18.02 0.82 12.02
C ASN A 117 16.84 1.82 12.04
N GLY A 118 15.97 1.70 11.06
CA GLY A 118 14.83 2.57 10.83
C GLY A 118 14.67 2.86 9.36
N LYS A 119 13.77 3.77 9.01
CA LYS A 119 13.58 4.23 7.63
C LYS A 119 13.22 5.69 7.64
N SER A 120 13.81 6.46 6.76
CA SER A 120 13.50 7.88 6.57
C SER A 120 13.47 8.25 5.10
N GLY A 121 13.00 9.46 4.76
CA GLY A 121 12.99 9.97 3.40
C GLY A 121 12.26 9.07 2.41
N LEU A 122 12.76 8.99 1.20
CA LEU A 122 12.22 8.15 0.13
C LEU A 122 12.33 6.65 0.45
N GLU A 123 13.35 6.24 1.20
CA GLU A 123 13.46 4.86 1.69
C GLU A 123 12.26 4.42 2.52
N SER A 124 11.64 5.35 3.25
CA SER A 124 10.41 5.09 4.00
C SER A 124 9.17 5.18 3.13
N ILE A 125 9.03 6.26 2.36
CA ILE A 125 7.83 6.55 1.56
C ILE A 125 7.65 5.52 0.44
N ALA A 126 8.74 5.19 -0.27
CA ALA A 126 8.74 4.25 -1.39
C ALA A 126 8.99 2.79 -0.97
N ASN A 127 9.05 2.50 0.34
CA ASN A 127 9.42 1.18 0.84
C ASN A 127 8.60 0.04 0.25
N PHE A 128 7.31 0.23 0.06
CA PHE A 128 6.45 -0.77 -0.55
C PHE A 128 6.82 -1.03 -2.01
N ASN A 129 7.10 0.02 -2.80
CA ASN A 129 7.49 -0.11 -4.20
C ASN A 129 8.86 -0.79 -4.32
N LEU A 130 9.83 -0.38 -3.51
CA LEU A 130 11.17 -0.97 -3.49
C LEU A 130 11.19 -2.45 -3.07
N LEU A 131 10.18 -2.94 -2.37
CA LEU A 131 10.03 -4.34 -1.97
C LEU A 131 8.98 -5.10 -2.80
N ARG A 132 8.32 -4.43 -3.74
CA ARG A 132 7.37 -5.05 -4.66
C ARG A 132 8.10 -5.48 -5.92
N SER A 133 7.91 -6.71 -6.34
CA SER A 133 8.47 -7.22 -7.58
C SER A 133 7.37 -7.39 -8.62
N HIS A 134 7.53 -6.79 -9.79
CA HIS A 134 6.66 -6.97 -10.96
C HIS A 134 7.15 -8.05 -11.92
N THR A 135 8.16 -8.83 -11.55
CA THR A 135 8.59 -9.99 -12.34
C THR A 135 7.42 -10.90 -12.69
N MET A 136 7.46 -11.52 -13.86
CA MET A 136 6.40 -12.43 -14.29
C MET A 136 6.23 -13.58 -13.28
N THR A 137 5.01 -14.04 -13.12
CA THR A 137 4.65 -15.08 -12.13
C THR A 137 5.47 -16.37 -12.30
N LEU A 138 5.86 -16.68 -13.53
CA LEU A 138 6.70 -17.87 -13.82
C LEU A 138 8.13 -17.69 -13.29
N GLU A 139 8.75 -16.52 -13.48
CA GLU A 139 10.08 -16.21 -12.95
C GLU A 139 10.10 -16.23 -11.44
N LYS A 140 9.06 -15.71 -10.79
CA LYS A 140 8.92 -15.77 -9.33
C LYS A 140 8.93 -17.21 -8.81
N VAL A 141 8.23 -18.11 -9.48
CA VAL A 141 8.19 -19.53 -9.10
C VAL A 141 9.54 -20.19 -9.32
N VAL A 142 10.22 -19.87 -10.42
CA VAL A 142 11.56 -20.40 -10.70
C VAL A 142 12.57 -19.93 -9.66
N ASN A 143 12.61 -18.62 -9.36
CA ASN A 143 13.51 -18.04 -8.36
C ASN A 143 13.22 -18.62 -6.96
N GLU A 144 11.94 -18.79 -6.60
CA GLU A 144 11.55 -19.39 -5.31
C GLU A 144 11.98 -20.87 -5.21
N LEU A 145 11.96 -21.62 -6.33
CA LEU A 145 12.44 -23.00 -6.39
C LEU A 145 13.98 -23.10 -6.35
N GLN A 146 14.67 -22.09 -6.86
CA GLN A 146 16.14 -22.00 -6.86
C GLN A 146 16.67 -21.40 -5.55
N GLY A 147 15.78 -20.88 -4.69
CA GLY A 147 16.16 -20.20 -3.46
C GLY A 147 16.71 -18.79 -3.68
N GLU A 148 16.53 -18.24 -4.88
CA GLU A 148 16.92 -16.87 -5.22
C GLU A 148 15.85 -15.87 -4.84
N LYS A 149 16.28 -14.66 -4.40
CA LYS A 149 15.35 -13.58 -4.12
C LYS A 149 14.91 -12.88 -5.40
N ASN A 150 13.66 -12.47 -5.44
CA ASN A 150 13.19 -11.60 -6.51
C ASN A 150 13.74 -10.17 -6.32
N ILE A 151 13.94 -9.44 -7.42
CA ILE A 151 14.36 -8.04 -7.36
C ILE A 151 13.12 -7.16 -7.25
N GLY A 152 13.17 -6.18 -6.34
CA GLY A 152 12.14 -5.16 -6.16
C GLY A 152 12.12 -4.14 -7.29
N ASP A 153 11.02 -3.37 -7.38
CA ASP A 153 10.90 -2.34 -8.41
C ASP A 153 11.83 -1.16 -8.11
N ASN A 154 12.40 -0.58 -9.17
CA ASN A 154 13.20 0.63 -9.07
C ASN A 154 12.30 1.87 -8.98
N VAL A 155 12.74 2.86 -8.22
CA VAL A 155 12.05 4.14 -8.04
C VAL A 155 12.87 5.24 -8.71
N VAL A 156 12.32 5.83 -9.77
CA VAL A 156 12.93 6.97 -10.46
C VAL A 156 12.33 8.26 -9.90
N ILE A 157 13.20 9.19 -9.49
CA ILE A 157 12.81 10.47 -8.90
C ILE A 157 13.11 11.63 -9.86
N THR A 158 12.59 12.81 -9.55
CA THR A 158 12.72 14.00 -10.39
C THR A 158 14.02 14.78 -10.18
N LEU A 159 14.80 14.42 -9.15
CA LEU A 159 16.08 15.09 -8.90
C LEU A 159 17.07 14.83 -10.02
N ASN A 160 17.81 15.87 -10.39
CA ASN A 160 18.91 15.83 -11.34
C ASN A 160 20.22 15.91 -10.56
N TYR A 161 21.17 15.03 -10.87
CA TYR A 161 22.42 14.92 -10.16
C TYR A 161 23.25 16.21 -10.27
N ASP A 162 23.42 16.75 -11.48
CA ASP A 162 24.26 17.93 -11.71
C ASP A 162 23.72 19.17 -10.97
N LEU A 163 22.39 19.35 -10.94
CA LEU A 163 21.77 20.43 -10.21
C LEU A 163 21.90 20.27 -8.69
N GLN A 164 21.78 19.03 -8.21
CA GLN A 164 21.94 18.69 -6.80
C GLN A 164 23.37 18.95 -6.34
N ASP A 165 24.36 18.52 -7.11
CA ASP A 165 25.78 18.72 -6.85
C ASP A 165 26.12 20.23 -6.83
N THR A 166 25.70 20.97 -7.85
CA THR A 166 25.86 22.42 -7.91
C THR A 166 25.24 23.13 -6.69
N ALA A 167 24.04 22.71 -6.30
CA ALA A 167 23.35 23.28 -5.13
C ALA A 167 24.07 22.92 -3.82
N TYR A 168 24.59 21.69 -3.72
CA TYR A 168 25.34 21.20 -2.57
C TYR A 168 26.67 21.96 -2.37
N GLU A 169 27.39 22.17 -3.47
CA GLU A 169 28.61 22.97 -3.48
C GLU A 169 28.37 24.46 -3.19
N ALA A 170 27.28 25.02 -3.76
CA ALA A 170 26.90 26.41 -3.54
C ALA A 170 26.54 26.69 -2.08
N LEU A 171 25.90 25.74 -1.39
CA LEU A 171 25.60 25.86 0.04
C LEU A 171 26.87 25.79 0.90
N GLY A 172 27.88 25.05 0.44
CA GLY A 172 29.23 25.00 1.05
C GLY A 172 29.15 24.60 2.53
N LYS A 173 29.64 25.49 3.40
CA LYS A 173 29.71 25.29 4.86
C LYS A 173 28.56 25.98 5.63
N TYR A 174 27.61 26.59 4.93
CA TYR A 174 26.50 27.29 5.55
C TYR A 174 25.40 26.31 5.96
N ASP A 175 24.84 26.50 7.12
CA ASP A 175 23.62 25.83 7.54
C ASP A 175 22.41 26.45 6.80
N GLY A 176 21.62 25.61 6.17
CA GLY A 176 20.47 26.07 5.40
C GLY A 176 19.94 25.03 4.42
N ALA A 177 19.09 25.47 3.52
CA ALA A 177 18.53 24.61 2.49
C ALA A 177 18.42 25.34 1.15
N ILE A 178 18.61 24.58 0.06
CA ILE A 178 18.38 25.03 -1.32
C ILE A 178 17.37 24.08 -1.94
N VAL A 179 16.30 24.63 -2.55
CA VAL A 179 15.32 23.87 -3.31
C VAL A 179 15.22 24.47 -4.71
N VAL A 180 15.44 23.65 -5.73
CA VAL A 180 15.26 24.01 -7.15
C VAL A 180 14.04 23.30 -7.67
N MET A 181 13.08 24.06 -8.21
CA MET A 181 11.82 23.52 -8.67
C MET A 181 11.50 24.06 -10.08
N GLU A 182 10.91 23.21 -10.91
CA GLU A 182 10.35 23.60 -12.19
C GLU A 182 8.94 24.18 -11.98
N PRO A 183 8.70 25.50 -12.20
CA PRO A 183 7.42 26.12 -11.86
C PRO A 183 6.23 25.60 -12.66
N SER A 184 6.47 25.14 -13.90
CA SER A 184 5.44 24.67 -14.82
C SER A 184 4.82 23.32 -14.40
N THR A 185 5.61 22.46 -13.78
CA THR A 185 5.22 21.09 -13.42
C THR A 185 5.17 20.84 -11.93
N GLY A 186 5.83 21.72 -11.14
CA GLY A 186 6.03 21.50 -9.71
C GLY A 186 7.09 20.44 -9.36
N LYS A 187 7.83 19.93 -10.35
CA LYS A 187 8.90 18.97 -10.11
C LYS A 187 10.03 19.59 -9.33
N ILE A 188 10.48 18.91 -8.28
CA ILE A 188 11.69 19.27 -7.54
C ILE A 188 12.88 18.66 -8.30
N LEU A 189 13.80 19.53 -8.71
CA LEU A 189 14.98 19.16 -9.50
C LEU A 189 16.23 19.04 -8.63
N ALA A 190 16.33 19.81 -7.54
CA ALA A 190 17.33 19.65 -6.52
C ALA A 190 16.79 20.05 -5.15
N MET A 191 17.22 19.36 -4.11
CA MET A 191 16.86 19.64 -2.71
C MET A 191 18.05 19.29 -1.80
N VAL A 192 18.70 20.30 -1.27
CA VAL A 192 19.87 20.20 -0.39
C VAL A 192 19.51 20.79 0.97
N SER A 193 19.96 20.16 2.03
CA SER A 193 19.86 20.70 3.38
C SER A 193 21.14 20.41 4.15
N LYS A 194 21.59 21.35 4.98
CA LYS A 194 22.72 21.20 5.91
C LYS A 194 22.32 21.70 7.31
N PRO A 195 22.82 21.08 8.37
CA PRO A 195 23.81 20.00 8.42
C PRO A 195 23.30 18.69 7.81
N ASP A 196 24.18 18.02 7.12
CA ASP A 196 23.93 16.72 6.47
C ASP A 196 24.42 15.54 7.35
N TYR A 197 24.19 14.32 6.89
CA TYR A 197 24.64 13.11 7.55
C TYR A 197 24.96 12.04 6.51
N ASP A 198 25.82 11.07 6.88
CA ASP A 198 26.08 9.89 6.04
C ASP A 198 25.01 8.81 6.33
N PRO A 199 24.25 8.36 5.32
CA PRO A 199 23.24 7.33 5.45
C PRO A 199 23.80 5.89 5.46
N ASN A 200 25.09 5.66 5.13
CA ASN A 200 25.76 4.35 5.10
C ASN A 200 26.06 3.78 6.47
#